data_6b6faa58b152001feb128b20358a76fa
#
_entry.id   6b6faa58b152001feb128b20358a76fa
#
_cell.length_a   1.000
_cell.length_b   1.000
_cell.length_c   1.000
_cell.angle_alpha   90.00
_cell.angle_beta   90.00
_cell.angle_gamma   90.00
#
_symmetry.space_group_name_H-M   'P 1'
#
loop_
_entity.id
_entity.type
_entity.pdbx_description
1 polymer ?
#
loop_
_entity_poly.entity_id
_entity_poly.type
_entity_poly.pdbx_seq_one_letter_code
_entity_poly.pdbx_strand_id
1 'polypeptide(L)'
;STDVNDNYREMRYVLMIDEAHDLFREKKSLEILEVILRKIRSYGVSVFLLSQGIAEYNTANFDFSQECETSFLWPINDMANTKAINKFLGLTPKDGTAALRNLEKLQNGQAISNINEYPRTEVFNVVQYWKEKK
;
A
#
# COMPACT_ATOMS: atom_id res chain seq x y z
N SER A 1 28.03 -13.58 2.03
CA SER A 1 28.05 -13.85 3.46
C SER A 1 26.77 -13.29 4.06
N THR A 2 25.98 -14.16 4.57
CA THR A 2 24.83 -13.78 5.37
C THR A 2 25.31 -13.56 6.78
N ASP A 3 25.64 -12.33 7.13
CA ASP A 3 25.81 -11.95 8.50
C ASP A 3 24.45 -12.01 9.19
N VAL A 4 24.33 -12.93 10.13
CA VAL A 4 23.08 -13.24 10.86
C VAL A 4 22.60 -12.04 11.68
N ASN A 5 23.43 -11.02 11.85
CA ASN A 5 23.15 -9.78 12.58
C ASN A 5 22.66 -8.63 11.69
N ASP A 6 22.69 -8.76 10.38
CA ASP A 6 22.12 -7.76 9.48
C ASP A 6 20.62 -7.98 9.37
N ASN A 7 19.86 -7.16 10.07
CA ASN A 7 18.40 -7.06 9.90
C ASN A 7 17.98 -6.58 8.50
N TYR A 8 18.94 -6.27 7.65
CA TYR A 8 18.76 -5.83 6.28
C TYR A 8 19.02 -6.97 5.32
N ARG A 9 17.96 -7.53 4.76
CA ARG A 9 18.08 -8.44 3.63
C ARG A 9 18.18 -7.61 2.36
N GLU A 10 19.17 -7.89 1.54
CA GLU A 10 19.24 -7.30 0.21
C GLU A 10 17.97 -7.58 -0.58
N MET A 11 17.38 -6.54 -1.11
CA MET A 11 16.30 -6.67 -2.07
C MET A 11 16.88 -7.23 -3.38
N ARG A 12 16.45 -8.41 -3.76
CA ARG A 12 16.94 -9.10 -4.96
C ARG A 12 16.00 -8.96 -6.14
N TYR A 13 14.71 -8.95 -5.85
CA TYR A 13 13.67 -8.92 -6.87
C TYR A 13 12.52 -8.01 -6.44
N VAL A 14 11.88 -7.42 -7.43
CA VAL A 14 10.62 -6.69 -7.27
C VAL A 14 9.56 -7.41 -8.08
N LEU A 15 8.48 -7.79 -7.42
CA LEU A 15 7.27 -8.29 -8.05
C LEU A 15 6.21 -7.20 -8.00
N MET A 16 5.76 -6.76 -9.16
CA MET A 16 4.69 -5.78 -9.29
C MET A 16 3.45 -6.47 -9.86
N ILE A 17 2.34 -6.39 -9.14
CA ILE A 17 1.06 -6.95 -9.56
C ILE A 17 0.10 -5.80 -9.77
N ASP A 18 -0.19 -5.53 -11.03
CA ASP A 18 -1.21 -4.55 -11.42
C ASP A 18 -2.60 -5.17 -11.37
N GLU A 19 -3.61 -4.36 -11.12
CA GLU A 19 -5.00 -4.81 -10.94
C GLU A 19 -5.10 -5.95 -9.90
N ALA A 20 -4.34 -5.84 -8.81
CA ALA A 20 -4.23 -6.88 -7.78
C ALA A 20 -5.58 -7.28 -7.18
N HIS A 21 -6.58 -6.41 -7.24
CA HIS A 21 -7.94 -6.69 -6.78
C HIS A 21 -8.58 -7.88 -7.48
N ASP A 22 -8.20 -8.19 -8.71
CA ASP A 22 -8.73 -9.37 -9.41
C ASP A 22 -8.33 -10.68 -8.74
N LEU A 23 -7.17 -10.71 -8.07
CA LEU A 23 -6.73 -11.87 -7.28
C LEU A 23 -7.50 -12.03 -5.97
N PHE A 24 -8.15 -10.99 -5.48
CA PHE A 24 -8.83 -10.99 -4.18
C PHE A 24 -10.27 -11.48 -4.26
N ARG A 25 -10.83 -11.60 -5.44
CA ARG A 25 -12.22 -12.03 -5.66
C ARG A 25 -12.45 -13.50 -5.35
N GLU A 26 -11.44 -14.33 -5.58
CA GLU A 26 -11.52 -15.77 -5.32
C GLU A 26 -10.77 -16.14 -4.04
N LYS A 27 -11.47 -16.82 -3.14
CA LYS A 27 -10.89 -17.29 -1.87
C LYS A 27 -9.62 -18.11 -2.07
N LYS A 28 -9.61 -19.02 -3.03
CA LYS A 28 -8.46 -19.89 -3.31
C LYS A 28 -7.23 -19.09 -3.80
N SER A 29 -7.46 -18.14 -4.67
CA SER A 29 -6.37 -17.24 -5.16
C SER A 29 -5.80 -16.41 -4.02
N LEU A 30 -6.66 -15.94 -3.12
CA LEU A 30 -6.26 -15.17 -1.95
C LEU A 30 -5.39 -15.98 -0.98
N GLU A 31 -5.77 -17.23 -0.70
CA GLU A 31 -4.99 -18.13 0.15
C GLU A 31 -3.60 -18.43 -0.44
N ILE A 32 -3.52 -18.62 -1.74
CA ILE A 32 -2.26 -18.83 -2.46
C ILE A 32 -1.40 -17.57 -2.37
N LEU A 33 -1.98 -16.41 -2.62
CA LEU A 33 -1.28 -15.12 -2.56
C LEU A 33 -0.72 -14.87 -1.15
N GLU A 34 -1.49 -15.15 -0.10
CA GLU A 34 -1.04 -15.04 1.29
C GLU A 34 0.21 -15.88 1.55
N VAL A 35 0.18 -17.15 1.14
CA VAL A 35 1.33 -18.06 1.30
C VAL A 35 2.54 -17.55 0.52
N ILE A 36 2.34 -17.07 -0.70
CA ILE A 36 3.40 -16.49 -1.53
C ILE A 36 4.00 -15.27 -0.83
N LEU A 37 3.18 -14.30 -0.43
CA LEU A 37 3.65 -13.07 0.22
C LEU A 37 4.48 -13.35 1.48
N ARG A 38 4.06 -14.29 2.31
CA ARG A 38 4.81 -14.66 3.51
C ARG A 38 6.14 -15.31 3.20
N LYS A 39 6.19 -16.18 2.19
CA LYS A 39 7.41 -16.93 1.83
C LYS A 39 8.42 -16.09 1.08
N ILE A 40 7.99 -15.34 0.06
CA ILE A 40 8.91 -14.64 -0.84
C ILE A 40 9.64 -13.49 -0.16
N ARG A 41 9.08 -12.89 0.89
CA ARG A 41 9.78 -11.89 1.72
C ARG A 41 11.10 -12.44 2.25
N SER A 42 11.14 -13.70 2.64
CA SER A 42 12.35 -14.35 3.15
C SER A 42 13.46 -14.51 2.11
N TYR A 43 13.13 -14.42 0.83
CA TYR A 43 14.06 -14.52 -0.30
C TYR A 43 14.52 -13.17 -0.86
N GLY A 44 14.19 -12.07 -0.20
CA GLY A 44 14.57 -10.73 -0.66
C GLY A 44 13.69 -10.21 -1.80
N VAL A 45 12.44 -10.64 -1.86
CA VAL A 45 11.47 -10.14 -2.84
C VAL A 45 10.61 -9.05 -2.23
N SER A 46 10.57 -7.89 -2.85
CA SER A 46 9.59 -6.84 -2.56
C SER A 46 8.38 -6.97 -3.48
N VAL A 47 7.19 -6.85 -2.91
CA VAL A 47 5.94 -6.97 -3.66
C VAL A 47 5.20 -5.64 -3.65
N PHE A 48 4.81 -5.17 -4.83
CA PHE A 48 3.95 -4.01 -5.03
C PHE A 48 2.60 -4.49 -5.55
N LEU A 49 1.56 -4.20 -4.80
CA LEU A 49 0.18 -4.46 -5.19
C LEU A 49 -0.46 -3.14 -5.61
N LEU A 50 -0.89 -3.04 -6.85
CA LEU A 50 -1.54 -1.87 -7.41
C LEU A 50 -3.02 -2.15 -7.64
N SER A 51 -3.86 -1.22 -7.25
CA SER A 51 -5.31 -1.34 -7.44
C SER A 51 -5.96 0.03 -7.55
N GLN A 52 -7.10 0.09 -8.21
CA GLN A 52 -7.89 1.31 -8.38
C GLN A 52 -8.84 1.57 -7.20
N GLY A 53 -9.08 0.59 -6.35
CA GLY A 53 -9.99 0.69 -5.21
C GLY A 53 -9.38 0.19 -3.90
N ILE A 54 -9.75 0.78 -2.79
CA ILE A 54 -9.28 0.38 -1.46
C ILE A 54 -10.18 -0.67 -0.81
N ALA A 55 -11.48 -0.69 -1.17
CA ALA A 55 -12.46 -1.60 -0.60
C ALA A 55 -12.11 -3.07 -0.81
N GLU A 56 -11.49 -3.37 -1.93
CA GLU A 56 -11.11 -4.73 -2.33
C GLU A 56 -9.99 -5.33 -1.47
N TYR A 57 -9.17 -4.47 -0.84
CA TYR A 57 -8.16 -4.89 0.12
C TYR A 57 -8.72 -5.19 1.52
N ASN A 58 -9.98 -4.85 1.77
CA ASN A 58 -10.65 -5.10 3.04
C ASN A 58 -11.54 -6.33 2.95
N THR A 59 -10.93 -7.50 2.79
CA THR A 59 -11.68 -8.76 2.73
C THR A 59 -11.82 -9.38 4.12
N ALA A 60 -12.91 -10.11 4.35
CA ALA A 60 -13.14 -10.83 5.61
C ALA A 60 -12.12 -11.94 5.87
N ASN A 61 -11.43 -12.39 4.85
CA ASN A 61 -10.54 -13.55 4.90
C ASN A 61 -9.06 -13.20 5.00
N PHE A 62 -8.67 -11.94 4.73
CA PHE A 62 -7.28 -11.53 4.73
C PHE A 62 -7.14 -10.03 4.98
N ASP A 63 -6.28 -9.66 5.91
CA ASP A 63 -6.01 -8.26 6.24
C ASP A 63 -4.70 -7.80 5.57
N PHE A 64 -4.82 -7.22 4.40
CA PHE A 64 -3.69 -6.67 3.65
C PHE A 64 -2.96 -5.55 4.39
N SER A 65 -3.63 -4.84 5.29
CA SER A 65 -2.99 -3.76 6.05
C SER A 65 -1.90 -4.26 6.99
N GLN A 66 -1.98 -5.52 7.41
CA GLN A 66 -0.95 -6.16 8.23
C GLN A 66 0.22 -6.71 7.42
N GLU A 67 -0.03 -7.10 6.18
CA GLU A 67 0.99 -7.68 5.31
C GLU A 67 1.71 -6.64 4.45
N CYS A 68 1.07 -5.49 4.19
CA CYS A 68 1.64 -4.36 3.46
C CYS A 68 2.10 -3.29 4.45
N GLU A 69 3.39 -3.22 4.72
CA GLU A 69 3.97 -2.22 5.64
C GLU A 69 3.81 -0.78 5.14
N THR A 70 3.95 -0.59 3.85
CA THR A 70 3.92 0.73 3.22
C THR A 70 2.76 0.83 2.25
N SER A 71 1.99 1.89 2.39
CA SER A 71 0.85 2.18 1.54
C SER A 71 0.95 3.59 0.97
N PHE A 72 0.64 3.73 -0.31
CA PHE A 72 0.50 5.00 -1.00
C PHE A 72 -0.94 5.13 -1.49
N LEU A 73 -1.63 6.15 -1.04
CA LEU A 73 -2.99 6.46 -1.45
C LEU A 73 -2.98 7.65 -2.42
N TRP A 74 -3.39 7.37 -3.62
CA TRP A 74 -3.60 8.33 -4.70
C TRP A 74 -5.03 8.84 -4.69
N PRO A 75 -5.43 9.79 -5.54
CA PRO A 75 -6.83 10.15 -5.70
C PRO A 75 -7.69 8.90 -5.96
N ILE A 76 -8.63 8.61 -5.06
CA ILE A 76 -9.47 7.42 -5.11
C ILE A 76 -10.92 7.87 -5.25
N ASN A 77 -11.68 7.22 -6.12
CA ASN A 77 -13.10 7.49 -6.29
C ASN A 77 -13.99 6.86 -5.20
N ASP A 78 -13.48 5.85 -4.51
CA ASP A 78 -14.18 5.15 -3.42
C ASP A 78 -13.79 5.70 -2.05
N MET A 79 -14.34 6.87 -1.71
CA MET A 79 -14.12 7.53 -0.43
C MET A 79 -14.97 6.95 0.71
N ALA A 80 -15.87 6.01 0.41
CA ALA A 80 -16.81 5.48 1.39
C ALA A 80 -16.17 4.56 2.44
N ASN A 81 -14.94 4.08 2.21
CA ASN A 81 -14.29 3.10 3.06
C ASN A 81 -13.25 3.71 4.00
N THR A 82 -13.70 4.63 4.87
CA THR A 82 -12.83 5.29 5.87
C THR A 82 -12.09 4.31 6.77
N LYS A 83 -12.70 3.18 7.10
CA LYS A 83 -12.06 2.15 7.92
C LYS A 83 -10.84 1.54 7.25
N ALA A 84 -10.93 1.23 5.96
CA ALA A 84 -9.81 0.69 5.21
C ALA A 84 -8.69 1.72 5.06
N ILE A 85 -9.02 2.98 4.78
CA ILE A 85 -8.06 4.09 4.71
C ILE A 85 -7.30 4.22 6.03
N ASN A 86 -8.01 4.23 7.16
CA ASN A 86 -7.40 4.32 8.48
C ASN A 86 -6.47 3.14 8.78
N LYS A 87 -6.86 1.94 8.41
CA LYS A 87 -6.04 0.74 8.56
C LYS A 87 -4.74 0.83 7.75
N PHE A 88 -4.81 1.17 6.47
CA PHE A 88 -3.65 1.27 5.59
C PHE A 88 -2.68 2.38 6.00
N LEU A 89 -3.19 3.49 6.50
CA LEU A 89 -2.36 4.59 6.97
C LEU A 89 -1.95 4.45 8.44
N GLY A 90 -2.51 3.48 9.17
CA GLY A 90 -2.25 3.31 10.61
C GLY A 90 -2.75 4.49 11.44
N LEU A 91 -3.92 5.04 11.11
CA LEU A 91 -4.49 6.23 11.74
C LEU A 91 -5.54 5.90 12.79
N THR A 92 -5.63 6.76 13.80
CA THR A 92 -6.79 6.81 14.71
C THR A 92 -8.02 7.35 13.98
N PRO A 93 -9.25 7.11 14.48
CA PRO A 93 -10.46 7.67 13.87
C PRO A 93 -10.43 9.20 13.74
N LYS A 94 -9.81 9.89 14.70
CA LYS A 94 -9.68 11.35 14.69
C LYS A 94 -8.79 11.83 13.55
N ASP A 95 -7.61 11.20 13.41
CA ASP A 95 -6.65 11.54 12.35
C ASP A 95 -7.16 11.10 10.98
N GLY A 96 -7.94 10.02 10.94
CA GLY A 96 -8.59 9.54 9.73
C GLY A 96 -9.54 10.56 9.10
N THR A 97 -10.20 11.40 9.89
CA THR A 97 -11.05 12.47 9.37
C THR A 97 -10.22 13.54 8.63
N ALA A 98 -9.06 13.89 9.16
CA ALA A 98 -8.14 14.83 8.50
C ALA A 98 -7.55 14.25 7.21
N ALA A 99 -7.14 12.98 7.24
CA ALA A 99 -6.65 12.26 6.07
C ALA A 99 -7.71 12.18 4.96
N LEU A 100 -8.96 11.88 5.33
CA LEU A 100 -10.06 11.82 4.38
C LEU A 100 -10.30 13.16 3.68
N ARG A 101 -10.29 14.26 4.42
CA ARG A 101 -10.43 15.60 3.84
C ARG A 101 -9.31 15.90 2.84
N ASN A 102 -8.09 15.49 3.14
CA ASN A 102 -6.95 15.67 2.25
C ASN A 102 -7.03 14.77 1.02
N LEU A 103 -7.49 13.52 1.18
CA LEU A 103 -7.72 12.60 0.06
C LEU A 103 -8.74 13.13 -0.94
N GLU A 104 -9.82 13.75 -0.46
CA GLU A 104 -10.84 14.38 -1.30
C GLU A 104 -10.30 15.52 -2.18
N LYS A 105 -9.22 16.14 -1.75
CA LYS A 105 -8.59 17.29 -2.44
C LYS A 105 -7.35 16.91 -3.25
N LEU A 106 -6.98 15.64 -3.27
CA LEU A 106 -5.80 15.18 -4.01
C LEU A 106 -5.92 15.49 -5.51
N GLN A 107 -4.85 16.05 -6.03
CA GLN A 107 -4.67 16.28 -7.45
C GLN A 107 -3.73 15.21 -8.04
N ASN A 108 -3.69 15.14 -9.36
CA ASN A 108 -2.76 14.24 -10.05
C ASN A 108 -1.31 14.52 -9.63
N GLY A 109 -0.60 13.48 -9.29
CA GLY A 109 0.77 13.57 -8.79
C GLY A 109 0.89 13.83 -7.29
N GLN A 110 -0.21 13.82 -6.57
CA GLN A 110 -0.24 13.92 -5.12
C GLN A 110 -0.66 12.60 -4.48
N ALA A 111 -0.13 12.32 -3.28
CA ALA A 111 -0.44 11.12 -2.53
C ALA A 111 -0.39 11.37 -1.02
N ILE A 112 -0.99 10.46 -0.27
CA ILE A 112 -0.82 10.31 1.18
C ILE A 112 -0.24 8.94 1.45
N SER A 113 0.65 8.82 2.43
CA SER A 113 1.31 7.57 2.77
C SER A 113 1.52 7.43 4.28
N ASN A 114 1.79 6.21 4.71
CA ASN A 114 2.22 5.89 6.06
C ASN A 114 3.75 5.79 6.21
N ILE A 115 4.53 6.21 5.22
CA ILE A 115 5.99 6.26 5.35
C ILE A 115 6.40 7.28 6.41
N ASN A 116 7.52 7.01 7.09
CA ASN A 116 7.93 7.81 8.28
C ASN A 116 8.39 9.22 7.94
N GLU A 117 8.80 9.47 6.70
CA GLU A 117 9.32 10.76 6.23
C GLU A 117 8.24 11.84 6.12
N TYR A 118 6.98 11.45 6.06
CA TYR A 118 5.85 12.37 5.92
C TYR A 118 4.80 12.12 7.01
N PRO A 119 4.15 13.19 7.52
CA PRO A 119 2.98 13.02 8.37
C PRO A 119 1.88 12.25 7.63
N ARG A 120 1.30 11.25 8.27
CA ARG A 120 0.34 10.31 7.65
C ARG A 120 -0.97 10.92 7.17
N THR A 121 -1.26 12.14 7.60
CA THR A 121 -2.47 12.89 7.21
C THR A 121 -2.21 13.93 6.15
N GLU A 122 -0.94 14.20 5.83
CA GLU A 122 -0.56 15.27 4.92
C GLU A 122 -0.30 14.75 3.51
N VAL A 123 -0.61 15.62 2.56
CA VAL A 123 -0.38 15.38 1.14
C VAL A 123 1.07 15.70 0.79
N PHE A 124 1.70 14.87 -0.01
CA PHE A 124 2.99 15.16 -0.62
C PHE A 124 2.92 15.05 -2.15
N ASN A 125 3.80 15.78 -2.81
CA ASN A 125 3.91 15.73 -4.27
C ASN A 125 4.86 14.61 -4.68
N VAL A 126 4.42 13.78 -5.60
CA VAL A 126 5.26 12.75 -6.19
C VAL A 126 5.99 13.33 -7.39
N VAL A 127 7.28 13.07 -7.46
CA VAL A 127 8.10 13.52 -8.58
C VAL A 127 7.60 12.89 -9.88
N GLN A 128 7.26 13.73 -10.83
CA GLN A 128 6.83 13.30 -12.15
C GLN A 128 8.06 13.24 -13.05
N TYR A 129 8.71 12.09 -13.07
CA TYR A 129 9.96 11.85 -13.77
C TYR A 129 9.96 12.32 -15.23
N TRP A 130 8.86 12.13 -15.96
CA TRP A 130 8.74 12.57 -17.34
C TRP A 130 8.72 14.11 -17.53
N LYS A 131 8.46 14.86 -16.47
CA LYS A 131 8.52 16.33 -16.50
C LYS A 131 9.91 16.88 -16.22
N GLU A 132 10.80 16.10 -15.64
CA GLU A 132 12.17 16.49 -15.29
C GLU A 132 13.16 16.35 -16.45
N LYS A 133 12.77 15.64 -17.51
CA LYS A 133 13.60 15.42 -18.72
C LYS A 133 13.60 16.56 -19.73
N LYS A 134 13.43 17.78 -19.27
CA LYS A 134 13.57 18.93 -20.15
C LYS A 134 15.00 19.47 -20.13
#